data_4e5aa976ba1075846672b140ec7a5ff7
#
_entry.id   4e5aa976ba1075846672b140ec7a5ff7
#
_cell.length_a   1.000
_cell.length_b   1.000
_cell.length_c   1.000
_cell.angle_alpha   90.00
_cell.angle_beta   90.00
_cell.angle_gamma   90.00
#
_symmetry.space_group_name_H-M   'P 1'
#
loop_
_entity.id
_entity.type
_entity.pdbx_description
1 polymer ?
#
loop_
_entity_poly.entity_id
_entity_poly.type
_entity_poly.pdbx_seq_one_letter_code
_entity_poly.pdbx_strand_id
1 'polypeptide(L)' 'AQGQLNQRGQQLLGQRFTLDNALVNGRGHMRVGDSSWPVIADDDLPAGSKVEVVAVEGIVLRIRLSPPR' A
#
# COMPACT_ATOMS: atom_id res chain seq x y z
N ALA A 1 -19.52 6.66 15.88
CA ALA A 1 -18.98 6.80 14.86
C ALA A 1 -18.91 5.74 13.86
N GLN A 2 -19.46 6.01 12.91
CA GLN A 2 -19.50 5.18 11.89
C GLN A 2 -18.29 5.20 11.21
N GLY A 3 -17.97 4.44 10.40
CA GLY A 3 -16.74 4.43 9.68
C GLY A 3 -15.66 3.67 10.36
N GLN A 4 -15.90 3.16 11.54
CA GLN A 4 -14.88 2.44 12.18
C GLN A 4 -14.54 1.19 11.48
N LEU A 5 -15.44 0.62 10.75
CA LEU A 5 -15.16 -0.58 10.04
C LEU A 5 -14.11 -0.38 8.98
N ASN A 6 -14.00 0.83 8.47
CA ASN A 6 -13.05 1.09 7.41
C ASN A 6 -11.82 1.79 7.90
N GLN A 7 -11.69 1.92 9.20
CA GLN A 7 -10.56 2.67 9.72
C GLN A 7 -9.26 1.92 9.64
N ARG A 8 -9.32 0.61 9.50
CA ARG A 8 -8.08 -0.14 9.46
C ARG A 8 -7.19 0.31 8.32
N GLY A 9 -7.75 0.38 7.13
CA GLY A 9 -6.98 0.81 6.00
C GLY A 9 -6.58 2.26 6.10
N GLN A 10 -7.47 3.08 6.63
CA GLN A 10 -7.17 4.50 6.69
C GLN A 10 -6.07 4.83 7.66
N GLN A 11 -5.83 3.98 8.63
CA GLN A 11 -4.71 4.19 9.51
C GLN A 11 -3.39 4.04 8.80
N LEU A 12 -3.39 3.43 7.62
CA LEU A 12 -2.17 3.25 6.87
C LEU A 12 -1.87 4.42 5.94
N LEU A 13 -2.83 5.33 5.77
CA LEU A 13 -2.61 6.48 4.90
C LEU A 13 -1.41 7.28 5.35
N GLY A 14 -0.54 7.60 4.39
CA GLY A 14 0.64 8.39 4.69
C GLY A 14 1.79 7.59 5.26
N GLN A 15 1.58 6.32 5.53
CA GLN A 15 2.66 5.51 6.06
C GLN A 15 3.50 4.93 4.94
N ARG A 16 4.73 4.61 5.24
CA ARG A 16 5.67 4.09 4.25
C ARG A 16 6.01 2.66 4.57
N PHE A 17 6.13 1.89 3.53
CA PHE A 17 6.42 0.47 3.66
C PHE A 17 7.39 0.07 2.58
N THR A 18 7.91 -1.14 2.69
CA THR A 18 8.80 -1.70 1.69
C THR A 18 8.06 -2.85 1.00
N LEU A 19 8.09 -2.84 -0.32
CA LEU A 19 7.44 -3.90 -1.08
C LEU A 19 8.19 -5.21 -0.89
N ASP A 20 7.45 -6.27 -0.63
CA ASP A 20 8.04 -7.59 -0.55
C ASP A 20 8.24 -8.20 -1.91
N ASN A 21 7.35 -7.88 -2.82
CA ASN A 21 7.39 -8.46 -4.17
C ASN A 21 7.20 -7.36 -5.19
N ALA A 22 7.70 -7.60 -6.38
CA ALA A 22 7.52 -6.65 -7.45
C ALA A 22 6.06 -6.60 -7.85
N LEU A 23 5.63 -5.43 -8.32
CA LEU A 23 4.28 -5.28 -8.83
C LEU A 23 4.24 -5.74 -10.27
N VAL A 24 3.11 -6.32 -10.66
CA VAL A 24 2.89 -6.74 -12.03
C VAL A 24 1.66 -6.01 -12.53
N ASN A 25 1.82 -5.23 -13.59
CA ASN A 25 0.74 -4.41 -14.13
C ASN A 25 0.20 -3.46 -13.07
N GLY A 26 1.08 -2.97 -12.21
CA GLY A 26 0.70 -2.04 -11.18
C GLY A 26 -0.03 -2.65 -10.01
N ARG A 27 -0.04 -3.97 -9.90
CA ARG A 27 -0.78 -4.65 -8.84
C ARG A 27 0.11 -5.62 -8.11
N GLY A 28 -0.18 -5.82 -6.87
CA GLY A 28 0.57 -6.77 -6.07
C GLY A 28 0.02 -6.85 -4.67
N HIS A 29 0.82 -7.39 -3.79
CA HIS A 29 0.47 -7.50 -2.40
C HIS A 29 1.62 -7.00 -1.55
N MET A 30 1.28 -6.48 -0.40
CA MET A 30 2.28 -5.96 0.50
C MET A 30 1.94 -6.41 1.90
N ARG A 31 2.95 -6.78 2.64
CA ARG A 31 2.73 -7.22 3.99
C ARG A 31 2.69 -6.04 4.92
N VAL A 32 1.66 -5.98 5.73
CA VAL A 32 1.52 -4.94 6.72
C VAL A 32 1.22 -5.64 8.03
N GLY A 33 2.19 -5.62 8.93
CA GLY A 33 2.05 -6.37 10.16
C GLY A 33 1.92 -7.85 9.86
N ASP A 34 0.87 -8.46 10.34
CA ASP A 34 0.64 -9.87 10.11
C ASP A 34 -0.24 -10.14 8.92
N SER A 35 -0.63 -9.12 8.19
CA SER A 35 -1.60 -9.27 7.12
C SER A 35 -0.99 -8.92 5.78
N SER A 36 -1.54 -9.52 4.75
CA SER A 36 -1.14 -9.20 3.39
C SER A 36 -2.25 -8.38 2.76
N TRP A 37 -1.90 -7.22 2.21
CA TRP A 37 -2.88 -6.32 1.64
C TRP A 37 -2.66 -6.21 0.15
N PRO A 38 -3.71 -6.24 -0.64
CA PRO A 38 -3.55 -5.96 -2.07
C PRO A 38 -3.22 -4.49 -2.25
N VAL A 39 -2.31 -4.21 -3.16
CA VAL A 39 -1.88 -2.85 -3.43
C VAL A 39 -1.90 -2.60 -4.91
N ILE A 40 -2.11 -1.35 -5.28
CA ILE A 40 -2.05 -0.92 -6.67
C ILE A 40 -1.21 0.33 -6.76
N ALA A 41 -0.59 0.51 -7.90
CA ALA A 41 0.23 1.68 -8.16
C ALA A 41 0.13 2.02 -9.64
N ASP A 42 0.55 3.23 -9.99
CA ASP A 42 0.51 3.65 -11.37
C ASP A 42 1.59 2.97 -12.20
N ASP A 43 2.70 2.61 -11.58
CA ASP A 43 3.80 1.99 -12.27
C ASP A 43 4.16 0.68 -11.61
N ASP A 44 4.82 -0.18 -12.35
CA ASP A 44 5.36 -1.40 -11.77
C ASP A 44 6.59 -1.02 -10.97
N LEU A 45 6.64 -1.48 -9.74
CA LEU A 45 7.76 -1.19 -8.86
C LEU A 45 8.43 -2.50 -8.51
N PRO A 46 9.76 -2.51 -8.43
CA PRO A 46 10.46 -3.74 -8.10
C PRO A 46 10.35 -4.07 -6.62
N ALA A 47 10.63 -5.31 -6.30
CA ALA A 47 10.67 -5.73 -4.91
C ALA A 47 11.73 -4.90 -4.19
N GLY A 48 11.44 -4.57 -2.94
CA GLY A 48 12.35 -3.76 -2.16
C GLY A 48 12.14 -2.27 -2.31
N SER A 49 11.20 -1.85 -3.16
CA SER A 49 10.91 -0.43 -3.32
C SER A 49 10.25 0.10 -2.07
N LYS A 50 10.60 1.32 -1.71
CA LYS A 50 9.92 1.98 -0.60
C LYS A 50 8.76 2.77 -1.15
N VAL A 51 7.61 2.54 -0.58
CA VAL A 51 6.37 3.11 -1.08
C VAL A 51 5.61 3.78 0.03
N GLU A 52 4.73 4.67 -0.38
CA GLU A 52 3.88 5.38 0.57
C GLU A 52 2.43 5.14 0.19
N VAL A 53 1.60 4.92 1.19
CA VAL A 53 0.17 4.72 0.96
C VAL A 53 -0.47 6.08 0.74
N VAL A 54 -1.04 6.29 -0.43
CA VAL A 54 -1.62 7.58 -0.77
C VAL A 54 -3.13 7.56 -0.77
N ALA A 55 -3.74 6.39 -0.80
CA ALA A 55 -5.19 6.28 -0.73
C ALA A 55 -5.56 4.88 -0.31
N VAL A 56 -6.77 4.74 0.20
CA VAL A 56 -7.28 3.45 0.60
C VAL A 56 -8.64 3.29 -0.06
N GLU A 57 -8.81 2.22 -0.81
CA GLU A 57 -10.05 1.95 -1.51
C GLU A 57 -10.56 0.59 -1.05
N GLY A 58 -11.42 0.58 -0.06
CA GLY A 58 -11.89 -0.67 0.49
C GLY A 58 -10.76 -1.39 1.19
N ILE A 59 -10.41 -2.55 0.66
CA ILE A 59 -9.30 -3.31 1.22
C ILE A 59 -8.04 -3.18 0.37
N VAL A 60 -8.07 -2.32 -0.64
CA VAL A 60 -6.94 -2.15 -1.54
C VAL A 60 -6.22 -0.86 -1.19
N LEU A 61 -4.91 -0.93 -1.07
CA LEU A 61 -4.10 0.24 -0.78
C LEU A 61 -3.52 0.77 -2.09
N ARG A 62 -3.71 2.05 -2.32
CA ARG A 62 -3.09 2.70 -3.46
C ARG A 62 -1.76 3.27 -2.99
N ILE A 63 -0.69 2.87 -3.64
CA ILE A 63 0.65 3.26 -3.21
C ILE A 63 1.39 3.94 -4.34
N ARG A 64 2.44 4.62 -3.98
CA ARG A 64 3.35 5.18 -4.96
C ARG A 64 4.75 5.13 -4.38
N LEU A 65 5.73 5.30 -5.25
CA LEU A 65 7.12 5.28 -4.81
C LEU A 65 7.34 6.42 -3.82
N SER A 66 7.88 6.08 -2.68
CA SER A 66 8.14 7.06 -1.65
C SER A 66 9.27 7.98 -2.13
N PRO A 67 9.14 9.29 -1.94
CA PRO A 67 10.23 10.16 -2.36
C PRO A 67 11.45 9.92 -1.51
N PRO A 68 12.62 10.13 -2.09
CA PRO A 68 13.86 9.96 -1.35
C PRO A 68 13.94 11.06 -0.33
N ARG A 69 14.47 10.80 0.71
CA ARG A 69 14.72 11.76 1.62
C ARG A 69 14.09 11.73 2.76
#